data_e4d3890c63bc84c94262eb2d28a00168
#
_entry.id   e4d3890c63bc84c94262eb2d28a00168
#
_cell.length_a   1.000
_cell.length_b   1.000
_cell.length_c   1.000
_cell.angle_alpha   90.00
_cell.angle_beta   90.00
_cell.angle_gamma   90.00
#
_symmetry.space_group_name_H-M   'P 1'
#
loop_
_entity.id
_entity.type
_entity.pdbx_description
1 polymer ?
#
loop_
_entity_poly.entity_id
_entity_poly.type
_entity_poly.pdbx_seq_one_letter_code
_entity_poly.pdbx_strand_id
1 'polypeptide(L)'
;KTNIPKFMDNFKSGKKFSWNWAGFIFGPYYLFFRKMYKEGSIFLALQLTVSLVAQGIYAKPYAKLMQFITDSAVAISSGKLSSDLVSKFSTLYEKILPMMLIMAVANLVFHVIIALCSNDFYKAKVIKTVKDVNQKIDEGGMLEQMIPFGNSTPMSQDDLKKLYLNKMGGTSLFSPVLAFC
;
A
#
# COMPACT_ATOMS: atom_id res chain seq x y z
N LYS A 1 21.15 2.02 -5.62
CA LYS A 1 22.26 2.80 -4.98
C LYS A 1 22.11 4.32 -5.13
N THR A 2 21.37 4.82 -6.11
CA THR A 2 21.27 6.26 -6.45
C THR A 2 20.39 7.11 -5.52
N ASN A 3 19.53 6.53 -4.68
CA ASN A 3 18.63 7.29 -3.80
C ASN A 3 19.12 7.45 -2.35
N ILE A 4 20.24 6.84 -1.97
CA ILE A 4 20.78 6.92 -0.61
C ILE A 4 21.09 8.37 -0.20
N PRO A 5 21.75 9.20 -1.03
CA PRO A 5 22.03 10.59 -0.67
C PRO A 5 20.76 11.38 -0.36
N LYS A 6 19.73 11.27 -1.21
CA LYS A 6 18.44 11.95 -1.04
C LYS A 6 17.73 11.55 0.26
N PHE A 7 17.79 10.26 0.63
CA PHE A 7 17.27 9.78 1.91
C PHE A 7 18.06 10.36 3.09
N MET A 8 19.38 10.37 2.99
CA MET A 8 20.24 10.93 4.05
C MET A 8 20.00 12.43 4.25
N ASP A 9 19.80 13.19 3.17
CA ASP A 9 19.49 14.61 3.23
C ASP A 9 18.11 14.86 3.88
N ASN A 10 17.09 14.05 3.55
CA ASN A 10 15.79 14.11 4.20
C ASN A 10 15.86 13.73 5.69
N PHE A 11 16.72 12.77 6.06
CA PHE A 11 16.93 12.40 7.46
C PHE A 11 17.60 13.53 8.26
N LYS A 12 18.61 14.21 7.67
CA LYS A 12 19.36 15.31 8.30
C LYS A 12 18.57 16.60 8.36
N SER A 13 17.81 16.94 7.32
CA SER A 13 17.10 18.22 7.19
C SER A 13 15.88 18.35 8.08
N GLY A 14 15.43 17.27 8.73
CA GLY A 14 14.21 17.27 9.55
C GLY A 14 12.92 17.59 8.80
N LYS A 15 12.97 17.69 7.47
CA LYS A 15 11.78 17.99 6.63
C LYS A 15 10.74 16.90 6.84
N LYS A 16 9.55 17.32 7.20
CA LYS A 16 8.33 16.50 7.20
C LYS A 16 7.77 16.50 5.77
N PHE A 17 7.18 15.39 5.37
CA PHE A 17 6.54 15.20 4.07
C PHE A 17 7.51 15.35 2.87
N SER A 18 8.08 14.25 2.46
CA SER A 18 8.80 14.15 1.20
C SER A 18 8.08 13.24 0.23
N TRP A 19 7.92 13.71 -1.03
CA TRP A 19 7.21 12.95 -2.05
C TRP A 19 7.90 11.63 -2.39
N ASN A 20 7.13 10.56 -2.39
CA ASN A 20 7.57 9.21 -2.72
C ASN A 20 6.75 8.63 -3.88
N TRP A 21 7.32 8.60 -5.07
CA TRP A 21 6.67 8.07 -6.26
C TRP A 21 6.25 6.61 -6.14
N ALA A 22 7.06 5.78 -5.50
CA ALA A 22 6.71 4.38 -5.29
C ALA A 22 5.50 4.24 -4.34
N GLY A 23 5.43 5.06 -3.29
CA GLY A 23 4.27 5.14 -2.42
C GLY A 23 3.01 5.61 -3.15
N PHE A 24 3.16 6.58 -4.08
CA PHE A 24 2.07 7.05 -4.91
C PHE A 24 1.52 5.96 -5.85
N ILE A 25 2.41 5.26 -6.56
CA ILE A 25 2.01 4.26 -7.58
C ILE A 25 1.45 3.01 -6.92
N PHE A 26 2.13 2.48 -5.91
CA PHE A 26 1.80 1.20 -5.28
C PHE A 26 0.90 1.32 -4.04
N GLY A 27 0.63 2.53 -3.56
CA GLY A 27 -0.24 2.76 -2.41
C GLY A 27 0.15 1.94 -1.16
N PRO A 28 -0.83 1.29 -0.49
CA PRO A 28 -0.55 0.49 0.72
C PRO A 28 0.45 -0.65 0.52
N TYR A 29 0.52 -1.21 -0.69
CA TYR A 29 1.45 -2.31 -1.01
C TYR A 29 2.92 -1.89 -0.91
N TYR A 30 3.23 -0.62 -1.18
CA TYR A 30 4.56 -0.07 -0.93
C TYR A 30 4.96 -0.16 0.54
N LEU A 31 4.02 0.06 1.46
CA LEU A 31 4.28 -0.04 2.90
C LEU A 31 4.60 -1.48 3.31
N PHE A 32 3.87 -2.47 2.77
CA PHE A 32 4.19 -3.89 2.97
C PHE A 32 5.55 -4.25 2.38
N PHE A 33 5.85 -3.78 1.18
CA PHE A 33 7.17 -3.99 0.56
C PHE A 33 8.31 -3.47 1.44
N ARG A 34 8.10 -2.36 2.15
CA ARG A 34 9.07 -1.77 3.10
C ARG A 34 8.96 -2.37 4.50
N LYS A 35 8.23 -3.47 4.68
CA LYS A 35 8.01 -4.15 5.97
C LYS A 35 7.35 -3.24 7.04
N MET A 36 6.58 -2.25 6.61
CA MET A 36 5.77 -1.39 7.46
C MET A 36 4.35 -1.99 7.56
N TYR A 37 4.26 -3.16 8.18
CA TYR A 37 3.03 -3.96 8.19
C TYR A 37 1.88 -3.26 8.91
N LYS A 38 2.15 -2.60 10.03
CA LYS A 38 1.14 -1.90 10.82
C LYS A 38 0.48 -0.79 10.01
N GLU A 39 1.29 0.09 9.45
CA GLU A 39 0.83 1.22 8.64
C GLU A 39 0.15 0.72 7.35
N GLY A 40 0.75 -0.26 6.69
CA GLY A 40 0.19 -0.88 5.49
C GLY A 40 -1.19 -1.50 5.74
N SER A 41 -1.36 -2.25 6.83
CA SER A 41 -2.64 -2.86 7.19
C SER A 41 -3.71 -1.82 7.54
N ILE A 42 -3.36 -0.74 8.21
CA ILE A 42 -4.30 0.35 8.51
C ILE A 42 -4.81 0.99 7.22
N PHE A 43 -3.91 1.37 6.30
CA PHE A 43 -4.31 1.99 5.04
C PHE A 43 -5.10 1.03 4.15
N LEU A 44 -4.72 -0.25 4.10
CA LEU A 44 -5.45 -1.26 3.33
C LEU A 44 -6.86 -1.47 3.91
N ALA A 45 -6.99 -1.59 5.23
CA ALA A 45 -8.29 -1.74 5.89
C ALA A 45 -9.20 -0.53 5.65
N LEU A 46 -8.67 0.70 5.74
CA LEU A 46 -9.43 1.91 5.43
C LEU A 46 -9.90 1.92 3.97
N GLN A 47 -9.03 1.59 3.03
CA GLN A 47 -9.37 1.54 1.60
C GLN A 47 -10.45 0.48 1.31
N LEU A 48 -10.33 -0.71 1.91
CA LEU A 48 -11.33 -1.77 1.80
C LEU A 48 -12.67 -1.34 2.41
N THR A 49 -12.66 -0.69 3.56
CA THR A 49 -13.89 -0.20 4.21
C THR A 49 -14.62 0.81 3.31
N VAL A 50 -13.91 1.78 2.74
CA VAL A 50 -14.49 2.75 1.80
C VAL A 50 -15.08 2.04 0.59
N SER A 51 -14.38 1.05 0.05
CA SER A 51 -14.84 0.26 -1.10
C SER A 51 -16.10 -0.56 -0.79
N LEU A 52 -16.14 -1.21 0.37
CA LEU A 52 -17.31 -2.00 0.80
C LEU A 52 -18.55 -1.14 1.05
N VAL A 53 -18.39 0.01 1.69
CA VAL A 53 -19.48 0.97 1.89
C VAL A 53 -20.03 1.46 0.56
N ALA A 54 -19.15 1.84 -0.37
CA ALA A 54 -19.55 2.27 -1.70
C ALA A 54 -20.28 1.17 -2.46
N GLN A 55 -19.77 -0.07 -2.44
CA GLN A 55 -20.45 -1.22 -3.06
C GLN A 55 -21.84 -1.46 -2.45
N GLY A 56 -22.00 -1.37 -1.13
CA GLY A 56 -23.31 -1.51 -0.47
C GLY A 56 -24.31 -0.48 -0.94
N ILE A 57 -23.91 0.79 -1.08
CA ILE A 57 -24.78 1.89 -1.52
C ILE A 57 -25.20 1.70 -2.99
N TYR A 58 -24.27 1.29 -3.85
CA TYR A 58 -24.49 1.26 -5.31
C TYR A 58 -24.77 -0.14 -5.88
N ALA A 59 -24.91 -1.17 -5.02
CA ALA A 59 -25.17 -2.54 -5.45
C ALA A 59 -26.40 -2.65 -6.38
N LYS A 60 -27.50 -1.98 -6.03
CA LYS A 60 -28.75 -2.01 -6.82
C LYS A 60 -28.62 -1.30 -8.17
N PRO A 61 -28.11 -0.06 -8.28
CA PRO A 61 -27.86 0.57 -9.56
C PRO A 61 -26.92 -0.25 -10.46
N TYR A 62 -25.85 -0.79 -9.88
CA TYR A 62 -24.88 -1.59 -10.62
C TYR A 62 -25.48 -2.90 -11.15
N ALA A 63 -26.27 -3.61 -10.33
CA ALA A 63 -26.94 -4.83 -10.75
C ALA A 63 -27.94 -4.57 -11.90
N LYS A 64 -28.68 -3.46 -11.87
CA LYS A 64 -29.58 -3.06 -12.95
C LYS A 64 -28.82 -2.78 -14.27
N LEU A 65 -27.68 -2.13 -14.20
CA LEU A 65 -26.84 -1.90 -15.39
C LEU A 65 -26.31 -3.21 -15.94
N MET A 66 -25.80 -4.10 -15.09
CA MET A 66 -25.28 -5.41 -15.52
C MET A 66 -26.37 -6.28 -16.13
N GLN A 67 -27.55 -6.33 -15.52
CA GLN A 67 -28.69 -7.04 -16.09
C GLN A 67 -29.07 -6.48 -17.47
N PHE A 68 -29.18 -5.17 -17.60
CA PHE A 68 -29.47 -4.52 -18.89
C PHE A 68 -28.42 -4.87 -19.96
N ILE A 69 -27.14 -4.86 -19.62
CA ILE A 69 -26.06 -5.25 -20.55
C ILE A 69 -26.21 -6.72 -20.97
N THR A 70 -26.49 -7.61 -20.03
CA THR A 70 -26.72 -9.04 -20.28
C THR A 70 -27.91 -9.27 -21.20
N ASP A 71 -29.04 -8.64 -20.90
CA ASP A 71 -30.30 -8.78 -21.68
C ASP A 71 -30.14 -8.21 -23.08
N SER A 72 -29.31 -7.19 -23.27
CA SER A 72 -29.06 -6.53 -24.55
C SER A 72 -27.86 -7.11 -25.32
N ALA A 73 -27.16 -8.12 -24.78
CA ALA A 73 -25.90 -8.63 -25.33
C ALA A 73 -26.01 -9.08 -26.79
N VAL A 74 -27.11 -9.74 -27.15
CA VAL A 74 -27.37 -10.21 -28.53
C VAL A 74 -27.58 -9.04 -29.50
N ALA A 75 -28.29 -7.99 -29.07
CA ALA A 75 -28.52 -6.80 -29.88
C ALA A 75 -27.20 -6.02 -30.07
N ILE A 76 -26.41 -5.90 -29.01
CA ILE A 76 -25.10 -5.23 -29.04
C ILE A 76 -24.14 -5.98 -29.95
N SER A 77 -24.02 -7.30 -29.82
CA SER A 77 -23.09 -8.13 -30.60
C SER A 77 -23.46 -8.20 -32.08
N SER A 78 -24.76 -8.09 -32.40
CA SER A 78 -25.25 -8.05 -33.79
C SER A 78 -25.19 -6.67 -34.45
N GLY A 79 -24.70 -5.65 -33.73
CA GLY A 79 -24.64 -4.27 -34.22
C GLY A 79 -26.00 -3.56 -34.34
N LYS A 80 -27.07 -4.15 -33.81
CA LYS A 80 -28.44 -3.58 -33.83
C LYS A 80 -28.65 -2.65 -32.63
N LEU A 81 -27.91 -1.56 -32.59
CA LEU A 81 -28.04 -0.54 -31.55
C LEU A 81 -29.20 0.40 -31.91
N SER A 82 -30.34 0.22 -31.26
CA SER A 82 -31.46 1.18 -31.35
C SER A 82 -31.21 2.40 -30.48
N SER A 83 -31.78 3.54 -30.85
CA SER A 83 -31.73 4.77 -30.03
C SER A 83 -32.30 4.55 -28.61
N ASP A 84 -33.30 3.69 -28.47
CA ASP A 84 -33.90 3.30 -27.17
C ASP A 84 -32.87 2.53 -26.27
N LEU A 85 -32.09 1.60 -26.83
CA LEU A 85 -31.05 0.91 -26.11
C LEU A 85 -29.96 1.87 -25.62
N VAL A 86 -29.54 2.80 -26.48
CA VAL A 86 -28.52 3.79 -26.13
C VAL A 86 -29.02 4.72 -25.03
N SER A 87 -30.28 5.20 -25.10
CA SER A 87 -30.83 6.08 -24.10
C SER A 87 -31.00 5.40 -22.74
N LYS A 88 -31.45 4.15 -22.70
CA LYS A 88 -31.55 3.35 -21.46
C LYS A 88 -30.17 3.11 -20.84
N PHE A 89 -29.17 2.75 -21.64
CA PHE A 89 -27.81 2.58 -21.15
C PHE A 89 -27.30 3.89 -20.53
N SER A 90 -27.43 5.02 -21.23
CA SER A 90 -27.01 6.33 -20.72
C SER A 90 -27.68 6.64 -19.37
N THR A 91 -29.00 6.47 -19.25
CA THR A 91 -29.74 6.73 -18.01
C THR A 91 -29.28 5.85 -16.84
N LEU A 92 -28.95 4.57 -17.10
CA LEU A 92 -28.44 3.66 -16.07
C LEU A 92 -27.00 3.99 -15.68
N TYR A 93 -26.17 4.33 -16.67
CA TYR A 93 -24.78 4.69 -16.47
C TYR A 93 -24.61 6.01 -15.68
N GLU A 94 -25.42 7.02 -15.98
CA GLU A 94 -25.42 8.31 -15.27
C GLU A 94 -25.65 8.16 -13.77
N LYS A 95 -26.40 7.12 -13.35
CA LYS A 95 -26.62 6.84 -11.92
C LYS A 95 -25.39 6.27 -11.22
N ILE A 96 -24.47 5.65 -11.97
CA ILE A 96 -23.27 5.00 -11.43
C ILE A 96 -22.03 5.91 -11.58
N LEU A 97 -22.02 6.80 -12.57
CA LEU A 97 -20.91 7.68 -12.85
C LEU A 97 -20.44 8.50 -11.64
N PRO A 98 -21.29 9.13 -10.81
CA PRO A 98 -20.85 9.86 -9.62
C PRO A 98 -20.10 8.96 -8.62
N MET A 99 -20.55 7.71 -8.44
CA MET A 99 -19.84 6.75 -7.60
C MET A 99 -18.44 6.46 -8.12
N MET A 100 -18.32 6.18 -9.42
CA MET A 100 -17.02 5.89 -10.02
C MET A 100 -16.05 7.05 -9.81
N LEU A 101 -16.53 8.28 -9.98
CA LEU A 101 -15.73 9.47 -9.75
C LEU A 101 -15.34 9.64 -8.28
N ILE A 102 -16.28 9.47 -7.35
CA ILE A 102 -16.01 9.54 -5.90
C ILE A 102 -14.97 8.50 -5.50
N MET A 103 -15.10 7.26 -5.98
CA MET A 103 -14.13 6.20 -5.68
C MET A 103 -12.75 6.45 -6.30
N ALA A 104 -12.70 6.98 -7.52
CA ALA A 104 -11.44 7.37 -8.15
C ALA A 104 -10.72 8.47 -7.35
N VAL A 105 -11.47 9.50 -6.94
CA VAL A 105 -10.92 10.59 -6.11
C VAL A 105 -10.49 10.07 -4.74
N ALA A 106 -11.29 9.25 -4.08
CA ALA A 106 -10.94 8.67 -2.78
C ALA A 106 -9.65 7.82 -2.86
N ASN A 107 -9.52 6.96 -3.88
CA ASN A 107 -8.30 6.21 -4.11
C ASN A 107 -7.09 7.12 -4.38
N LEU A 108 -7.25 8.15 -5.20
CA LEU A 108 -6.19 9.12 -5.47
C LEU A 108 -5.73 9.82 -4.18
N VAL A 109 -6.66 10.23 -3.32
CA VAL A 109 -6.35 10.86 -2.03
C VAL A 109 -5.55 9.89 -1.14
N PHE A 110 -5.95 8.61 -1.03
CA PHE A 110 -5.18 7.61 -0.29
C PHE A 110 -3.74 7.47 -0.82
N HIS A 111 -3.57 7.41 -2.13
CA HIS A 111 -2.25 7.30 -2.75
C HIS A 111 -1.39 8.55 -2.51
N VAL A 112 -1.97 9.74 -2.56
CA VAL A 112 -1.28 11.00 -2.23
C VAL A 112 -0.83 11.02 -0.77
N ILE A 113 -1.69 10.64 0.17
CA ILE A 113 -1.36 10.59 1.59
C ILE A 113 -0.18 9.62 1.83
N ILE A 114 -0.23 8.43 1.23
CA ILE A 114 0.84 7.44 1.34
C ILE A 114 2.13 7.97 0.71
N ALA A 115 2.06 8.64 -0.45
CA ALA A 115 3.21 9.24 -1.09
C ALA A 115 3.92 10.28 -0.21
N LEU A 116 3.15 11.07 0.53
CA LEU A 116 3.68 12.12 1.41
C LEU A 116 4.23 11.55 2.73
N CYS A 117 3.54 10.56 3.31
CA CYS A 117 3.84 10.08 4.67
C CYS A 117 4.79 8.87 4.71
N SER A 118 4.93 8.11 3.61
CA SER A 118 5.66 6.85 3.61
C SER A 118 7.14 6.98 4.00
N ASN A 119 7.78 8.08 3.64
CA ASN A 119 9.18 8.33 3.99
C ASN A 119 9.33 8.63 5.48
N ASP A 120 8.37 9.34 6.08
CA ASP A 120 8.36 9.64 7.52
C ASP A 120 8.08 8.39 8.34
N PHE A 121 7.14 7.54 7.92
CA PHE A 121 6.90 6.23 8.53
C PHE A 121 8.16 5.36 8.49
N TYR A 122 8.83 5.33 7.35
CA TYR A 122 10.09 4.58 7.22
C TYR A 122 11.19 5.15 8.12
N LYS A 123 11.33 6.47 8.20
CA LYS A 123 12.27 7.15 9.10
C LYS A 123 12.00 6.79 10.55
N ALA A 124 10.73 6.90 11.00
CA ALA A 124 10.34 6.54 12.35
C ALA A 124 10.65 5.07 12.68
N LYS A 125 10.38 4.15 11.75
CA LYS A 125 10.71 2.75 11.89
C LYS A 125 12.21 2.52 12.04
N VAL A 126 13.04 3.14 11.19
CA VAL A 126 14.51 2.99 11.26
C VAL A 126 15.04 3.50 12.59
N ILE A 127 14.62 4.70 13.02
CA ILE A 127 15.03 5.28 14.30
C ILE A 127 14.66 4.35 15.46
N LYS A 128 13.42 3.84 15.46
CA LYS A 128 12.96 2.90 16.49
C LYS A 128 13.81 1.64 16.50
N THR A 129 14.04 1.03 15.33
CA THR A 129 14.84 -0.20 15.22
C THR A 129 16.26 0.01 15.72
N VAL A 130 16.90 1.12 15.37
CA VAL A 130 18.26 1.42 15.86
C VAL A 130 18.29 1.63 17.37
N LYS A 131 17.28 2.33 17.92
CA LYS A 131 17.18 2.54 19.36
C LYS A 131 16.98 1.21 20.11
N ASP A 132 16.06 0.36 19.63
CA ASP A 132 15.77 -0.95 20.23
C ASP A 132 17.02 -1.86 20.21
N VAL A 133 17.82 -1.82 19.14
CA VAL A 133 19.07 -2.59 19.03
C VAL A 133 20.12 -2.06 20.01
N ASN A 134 20.32 -0.75 20.08
CA ASN A 134 21.28 -0.17 21.01
C ASN A 134 20.91 -0.49 22.47
N GLN A 135 19.64 -0.36 22.84
CA GLN A 135 19.16 -0.67 24.18
C GLN A 135 19.45 -2.15 24.54
N LYS A 136 19.22 -3.07 23.64
CA LYS A 136 19.49 -4.50 23.86
C LYS A 136 20.97 -4.81 24.01
N ILE A 137 21.82 -4.07 23.34
CA ILE A 137 23.28 -4.18 23.51
C ILE A 137 23.69 -3.68 24.90
N ASP A 138 23.16 -2.50 25.31
CA ASP A 138 23.46 -1.88 26.59
C ASP A 138 22.97 -2.74 27.78
N GLU A 139 21.85 -3.43 27.63
CA GLU A 139 21.30 -4.37 28.63
C GLU A 139 22.04 -5.72 28.68
N GLY A 140 23.12 -5.89 27.92
CA GLY A 140 23.90 -7.16 27.87
C GLY A 140 23.15 -8.31 27.21
N GLY A 141 22.05 -8.01 26.50
CA GLY A 141 21.28 -8.98 25.75
C GLY A 141 22.07 -9.53 24.57
N MET A 142 22.32 -10.83 24.53
CA MET A 142 23.00 -11.46 23.40
C MET A 142 22.12 -11.35 22.15
N LEU A 143 22.55 -10.49 21.23
CA LEU A 143 21.93 -10.41 19.88
C LEU A 143 21.97 -11.76 19.13
N GLU A 144 22.83 -12.68 19.52
CA GLU A 144 22.93 -14.04 18.98
C GLU A 144 21.60 -14.81 19.05
N GLN A 145 20.82 -14.65 20.12
CA GLN A 145 19.52 -15.31 20.26
C GLN A 145 18.47 -14.81 19.26
N MET A 146 18.73 -13.67 18.62
CA MET A 146 17.79 -13.03 17.67
C MET A 146 18.09 -13.40 16.21
N ILE A 147 19.19 -14.12 15.94
CA ILE A 147 19.58 -14.56 14.61
C ILE A 147 19.30 -16.06 14.52
N PRO A 148 18.23 -16.50 13.85
CA PRO A 148 18.02 -17.93 13.66
C PRO A 148 19.03 -18.48 12.66
N PHE A 149 19.78 -19.46 13.11
CA PHE A 149 20.56 -20.45 12.35
C PHE A 149 21.67 -19.98 11.39
N GLY A 150 22.89 -20.45 11.67
CA GLY A 150 23.85 -20.81 10.62
C GLY A 150 25.26 -20.27 10.71
N ASN A 151 25.66 -19.46 11.69
CA ASN A 151 27.06 -19.08 11.80
C ASN A 151 27.64 -19.49 13.17
N SER A 152 28.46 -20.53 13.15
CA SER A 152 29.21 -21.07 14.29
C SER A 152 30.51 -20.28 14.60
N THR A 153 30.72 -19.13 13.99
CA THR A 153 31.86 -18.26 14.29
C THR A 153 31.42 -17.17 15.27
N PRO A 154 32.19 -16.91 16.37
CA PRO A 154 31.91 -15.81 17.27
C PRO A 154 32.02 -14.48 16.50
N MET A 155 30.87 -13.86 16.24
CA MET A 155 30.81 -12.55 15.56
C MET A 155 31.02 -11.42 16.58
N SER A 156 31.70 -10.38 16.13
CA SER A 156 31.79 -9.13 16.90
C SER A 156 30.38 -8.54 17.12
N GLN A 157 30.16 -7.85 18.25
CA GLN A 157 28.89 -7.15 18.52
C GLN A 157 28.52 -6.16 17.41
N ASP A 158 29.50 -5.51 16.78
CA ASP A 158 29.27 -4.61 15.65
C ASP A 158 28.81 -5.35 14.39
N ASP A 159 29.30 -6.55 14.14
CA ASP A 159 28.87 -7.36 12.99
C ASP A 159 27.48 -7.95 13.21
N LEU A 160 27.17 -8.38 14.43
CA LEU A 160 25.82 -8.79 14.84
C LEU A 160 24.83 -7.64 14.70
N LYS A 161 25.19 -6.43 15.11
CA LYS A 161 24.39 -5.22 14.93
C LYS A 161 24.13 -4.92 13.45
N LYS A 162 25.14 -4.97 12.59
CA LYS A 162 24.99 -4.77 11.15
C LYS A 162 24.08 -5.82 10.52
N LEU A 163 24.26 -7.09 10.89
CA LEU A 163 23.46 -8.21 10.38
C LEU A 163 21.98 -8.05 10.78
N TYR A 164 21.71 -7.68 12.04
CA TYR A 164 20.36 -7.46 12.53
C TYR A 164 19.69 -6.27 11.84
N LEU A 165 20.40 -5.14 11.71
CA LEU A 165 19.91 -3.96 11.01
C LEU A 165 19.61 -4.25 9.53
N ASN A 166 20.44 -5.05 8.87
CA ASN A 166 20.19 -5.50 7.49
C ASN A 166 18.95 -6.39 7.38
N LYS A 167 18.73 -7.29 8.37
CA LYS A 167 17.58 -8.18 8.40
C LYS A 167 16.27 -7.42 8.66
N MET A 168 16.27 -6.46 9.57
CA MET A 168 15.09 -5.66 9.93
C MET A 168 14.81 -4.54 8.93
N GLY A 169 15.85 -4.03 8.31
CA GLY A 169 15.75 -3.08 7.19
C GLY A 169 15.38 -3.81 5.89
N GLY A 170 15.67 -3.16 4.78
CA GLY A 170 15.48 -3.72 3.45
C GLY A 170 14.02 -3.80 3.01
N THR A 171 13.78 -4.67 2.03
CA THR A 171 12.49 -4.84 1.36
C THR A 171 12.06 -6.30 1.39
N SER A 172 10.77 -6.56 1.29
CA SER A 172 10.21 -7.90 1.18
C SER A 172 9.35 -7.98 -0.08
N LEU A 173 9.73 -8.84 -1.01
CA LEU A 173 8.94 -9.11 -2.23
C LEU A 173 7.71 -9.96 -1.94
N PHE A 174 7.75 -10.81 -0.90
CA PHE A 174 6.63 -11.70 -0.56
C PHE A 174 5.49 -10.98 0.17
N SER A 175 5.77 -9.90 0.89
CA SER A 175 4.75 -9.20 1.69
C SER A 175 3.63 -8.56 0.86
N PRO A 176 3.89 -7.91 -0.28
CA PRO A 176 2.81 -7.42 -1.13
C PRO A 176 1.97 -8.55 -1.71
N VAL A 177 2.57 -9.69 -2.07
CA VAL A 177 1.84 -10.84 -2.65
C VAL A 177 0.85 -11.40 -1.63
N LEU A 178 1.25 -11.55 -0.37
CA LEU A 178 0.36 -12.03 0.70
C LEU A 178 -0.80 -11.07 1.01
N ALA A 179 -0.66 -9.79 0.70
CA ALA A 179 -1.74 -8.83 0.87
C ALA A 179 -2.79 -8.85 -0.26
N PHE A 180 -2.53 -9.59 -1.35
CA PHE A 180 -3.45 -9.81 -2.47
C PHE A 180 -4.25 -11.11 -2.36
N CYS A 181 -3.84 -12.05 -1.51
CA CYS A 181 -4.54 -13.31 -1.21
C CYS A 181 -5.50 -13.13 -0.04
#